data_11f731e8883532261a1449bc3806fcab
#
_entry.id   11f731e8883532261a1449bc3806fcab
#
_cell.length_a   1.000
_cell.length_b   1.000
_cell.length_c   1.000
_cell.angle_alpha   90.00
_cell.angle_beta   90.00
_cell.angle_gamma   90.00
#
_symmetry.space_group_name_H-M   'P 1'
#
loop_
_entity.id
_entity.type
_entity.pdbx_description
1 polymer ?
#
loop_
_entity_poly.entity_id
_entity_poly.type
_entity_poly.pdbx_seq_one_letter_code
_entity_poly.pdbx_strand_id
1 'polypeptide(L)'
;MECALRPGRFLDNRSSPYYNLGDFEKGGDCLRAVLKKQIMILPGMCDSTARLGVPDAFALCMDLATEHAEELGCGLNALMPQGKFWLTVKTKLRFFRRPRMTETVTASTWPEKPGAMRCVRDYLVCSGDEILVAGKTQWAIINNGSGRLESMDGIYPEGLELSTDQALPEPFARVDVSFPQEPFASYAVRSTDIDLGGHMNNAAYVRALAGLFPSREWNGMRIRDVDVLFRSPCYEGNTLLFYRQQTGEDLALRAALPDGREVLLALIRSGKE
;
A
#
# COMPACT_ATOMS: atom_id res chain seq x y z
N MET A 1 10.24 -32.76 -14.93
CA MET A 1 10.65 -31.86 -16.01
C MET A 1 10.86 -30.52 -15.37
N GLU A 2 12.09 -30.29 -14.89
CA GLU A 2 12.50 -29.12 -14.11
C GLU A 2 12.59 -27.91 -15.01
N CYS A 3 11.86 -26.85 -14.70
CA CYS A 3 12.00 -25.55 -15.33
C CYS A 3 12.95 -24.68 -14.49
N ALA A 4 14.23 -24.76 -14.79
CA ALA A 4 15.25 -23.92 -14.18
C ALA A 4 15.13 -22.48 -14.74
N LEU A 5 14.73 -21.54 -13.89
CA LEU A 5 14.78 -20.11 -14.18
C LEU A 5 16.24 -19.66 -14.24
N ARG A 6 16.70 -19.23 -15.42
CA ARG A 6 18.01 -18.57 -15.59
C ARG A 6 17.95 -17.17 -14.98
N PRO A 7 19.01 -16.72 -14.28
CA PRO A 7 19.06 -15.34 -13.80
C PRO A 7 19.20 -14.40 -15.00
N GLY A 8 18.12 -13.65 -15.28
CA GLY A 8 18.11 -12.57 -16.27
C GLY A 8 18.97 -11.40 -15.76
N ARG A 9 19.84 -10.86 -16.63
CA ARG A 9 20.55 -9.60 -16.38
C ARG A 9 19.52 -8.50 -16.14
N PHE A 10 19.52 -7.94 -14.93
CA PHE A 10 18.81 -6.70 -14.66
C PHE A 10 19.50 -5.57 -15.43
N LEU A 11 18.78 -4.98 -16.37
CA LEU A 11 19.21 -3.78 -17.07
C LEU A 11 19.28 -2.62 -16.08
N ASP A 12 20.39 -1.90 -16.10
CA ASP A 12 20.58 -0.63 -15.39
C ASP A 12 19.54 0.39 -15.92
N ASN A 13 18.43 0.52 -15.20
CA ASN A 13 17.28 1.31 -15.64
C ASN A 13 17.24 2.66 -14.92
N ARG A 14 18.24 3.53 -15.20
CA ARG A 14 18.31 4.90 -14.68
C ARG A 14 17.37 5.89 -15.38
N SER A 15 16.46 5.42 -16.23
CA SER A 15 15.54 6.29 -16.96
C SER A 15 14.14 5.70 -17.05
N SER A 16 13.38 5.83 -15.96
CA SER A 16 11.93 5.69 -16.07
C SER A 16 11.35 7.04 -16.49
N PRO A 17 10.57 7.14 -17.57
CA PRO A 17 9.96 8.41 -18.00
C PRO A 17 8.86 8.91 -17.05
N TYR A 18 8.54 8.15 -16.00
CA TYR A 18 7.46 8.47 -15.07
C TYR A 18 7.91 9.16 -13.77
N TYR A 19 9.22 9.24 -13.50
CA TYR A 19 9.74 9.83 -12.28
C TYR A 19 10.88 10.77 -12.61
N ASN A 20 10.71 12.05 -12.30
CA ASN A 20 11.78 13.01 -12.39
C ASN A 20 12.73 12.76 -11.20
N LEU A 21 13.90 12.19 -11.49
CA LEU A 21 14.99 12.07 -10.51
C LEU A 21 15.53 13.50 -10.30
N GLY A 22 14.86 14.25 -9.44
CA GLY A 22 15.34 15.55 -8.98
C GLY A 22 16.75 15.41 -8.42
N ASP A 23 17.62 16.34 -8.76
CA ASP A 23 19.04 16.44 -8.50
C ASP A 23 19.48 15.72 -7.19
N PHE A 24 20.15 14.59 -7.38
CA PHE A 24 20.93 13.96 -6.33
C PHE A 24 22.18 14.84 -6.13
N GLU A 25 22.12 15.81 -5.21
CA GLU A 25 23.35 16.33 -4.64
C GLU A 25 24.06 15.16 -3.95
N LYS A 26 25.18 14.76 -4.56
CA LYS A 26 26.16 13.85 -3.95
C LYS A 26 26.83 14.58 -2.77
N GLY A 27 26.12 14.67 -1.68
CA GLY A 27 26.66 15.03 -0.37
C GLY A 27 26.75 13.76 0.47
N GLY A 28 27.92 13.44 0.96
CA GLY A 28 28.37 12.22 1.65
C GLY A 28 27.35 11.34 2.34
N ASP A 29 27.65 10.05 2.43
CA ASP A 29 26.95 8.88 2.94
C ASP A 29 26.03 9.03 4.19
N CYS A 30 25.13 10.00 4.21
CA CYS A 30 24.10 10.06 5.26
C CYS A 30 22.82 9.45 4.70
N LEU A 31 22.46 8.28 5.20
CA LEU A 31 21.18 7.61 4.88
C LEU A 31 20.03 8.54 5.28
N ARG A 32 19.15 8.84 4.35
CA ARG A 32 18.03 9.75 4.60
C ARG A 32 16.94 9.02 5.36
N ALA A 33 16.60 9.50 6.56
CA ALA A 33 15.48 8.98 7.33
C ALA A 33 14.11 9.19 6.64
N VAL A 34 14.01 10.17 5.71
CA VAL A 34 12.79 10.53 4.98
C VAL A 34 13.09 10.61 3.49
N LEU A 35 12.39 9.82 2.69
CA LEU A 35 12.34 9.98 1.23
C LEU A 35 11.32 11.06 0.88
N LYS A 36 11.70 12.00 0.01
CA LYS A 36 10.81 13.04 -0.57
C LYS A 36 10.99 13.10 -2.08
N LYS A 37 9.88 13.09 -2.82
CA LYS A 37 9.86 13.17 -4.29
C LYS A 37 8.78 14.10 -4.78
N GLN A 38 9.05 14.79 -5.87
CA GLN A 38 8.01 15.49 -6.62
C GLN A 38 7.42 14.55 -7.67
N ILE A 39 6.11 14.45 -7.71
CA ILE A 39 5.36 13.56 -8.57
C ILE A 39 4.24 14.35 -9.25
N MET A 40 4.18 14.29 -10.58
CA MET A 40 3.03 14.78 -11.32
C MET A 40 1.96 13.71 -11.36
N ILE A 41 0.73 14.04 -11.00
CA ILE A 41 -0.42 13.13 -11.06
C ILE A 41 -0.83 12.94 -12.51
N LEU A 42 -0.59 11.75 -13.05
CA LEU A 42 -0.81 11.41 -14.44
C LEU A 42 -2.19 10.76 -14.66
N PRO A 43 -2.73 10.75 -15.91
CA PRO A 43 -4.04 10.16 -16.20
C PRO A 43 -4.21 8.72 -15.72
N GLY A 44 -3.16 7.88 -15.80
CA GLY A 44 -3.19 6.49 -15.33
C GLY A 44 -3.35 6.32 -13.82
N MET A 45 -3.14 7.41 -13.04
CA MET A 45 -3.32 7.44 -11.59
C MET A 45 -4.68 8.03 -11.19
N CYS A 46 -5.51 8.43 -12.15
CA CYS A 46 -6.73 9.18 -11.90
C CYS A 46 -7.98 8.33 -12.12
N ASP A 47 -8.99 8.60 -11.30
CA ASP A 47 -10.34 8.09 -11.53
C ASP A 47 -11.13 8.97 -12.54
N SER A 48 -12.41 8.64 -12.75
CA SER A 48 -13.30 9.35 -13.68
C SER A 48 -13.60 10.81 -13.28
N THR A 49 -13.15 11.26 -12.11
CA THR A 49 -13.26 12.66 -11.65
C THR A 49 -11.99 13.47 -11.93
N ALA A 50 -11.04 12.91 -12.69
CA ALA A 50 -9.72 13.48 -12.95
C ALA A 50 -8.96 13.82 -11.65
N ARG A 51 -9.08 12.96 -10.64
CA ARG A 51 -8.37 13.06 -9.37
C ARG A 51 -7.66 11.74 -9.07
N LEU A 52 -6.58 11.81 -8.29
CA LEU A 52 -5.87 10.61 -7.81
C LEU A 52 -6.86 9.59 -7.28
N GLY A 53 -6.88 8.40 -7.88
CA GLY A 53 -7.72 7.30 -7.47
C GLY A 53 -7.35 6.78 -6.09
N VAL A 54 -8.33 6.30 -5.32
CA VAL A 54 -8.05 5.69 -4.00
C VAL A 54 -7.10 4.50 -4.14
N PRO A 55 -7.31 3.55 -5.07
CA PRO A 55 -6.36 2.45 -5.29
C PRO A 55 -4.97 2.93 -5.71
N ASP A 56 -4.89 4.01 -6.48
CA ASP A 56 -3.64 4.56 -7.00
C ASP A 56 -2.85 5.30 -5.91
N ALA A 57 -3.55 5.91 -4.94
CA ALA A 57 -2.92 6.43 -3.73
C ALA A 57 -2.29 5.30 -2.89
N PHE A 58 -2.94 4.13 -2.79
CA PHE A 58 -2.35 2.95 -2.15
C PHE A 58 -1.11 2.47 -2.91
N ALA A 59 -1.18 2.38 -4.24
CA ALA A 59 -0.04 1.99 -5.08
C ALA A 59 1.13 2.96 -4.89
N LEU A 60 0.88 4.27 -4.93
CA LEU A 60 1.89 5.30 -4.69
C LEU A 60 2.59 5.13 -3.34
N CYS A 61 1.85 4.85 -2.27
CA CYS A 61 2.43 4.59 -0.96
C CYS A 61 3.34 3.35 -0.96
N MET A 62 2.93 2.28 -1.65
CA MET A 62 3.74 1.06 -1.77
C MET A 62 5.02 1.30 -2.57
N ASP A 63 4.93 2.05 -3.67
CA ASP A 63 6.08 2.39 -4.52
C ASP A 63 7.11 3.22 -3.74
N LEU A 64 6.67 4.27 -3.02
CA LEU A 64 7.52 5.07 -2.14
C LEU A 64 8.18 4.23 -1.04
N ALA A 65 7.43 3.30 -0.43
CA ALA A 65 7.96 2.41 0.60
C ALA A 65 9.04 1.49 0.05
N THR A 66 8.81 0.92 -1.14
CA THR A 66 9.74 0.03 -1.81
C THR A 66 11.03 0.75 -2.16
N GLU A 67 10.92 1.92 -2.79
CA GLU A 67 12.08 2.72 -3.17
C GLU A 67 12.92 3.10 -1.96
N HIS A 68 12.29 3.65 -0.91
CA HIS A 68 13.01 4.03 0.31
C HIS A 68 13.64 2.83 1.02
N ALA A 69 12.96 1.68 1.04
CA ALA A 69 13.54 0.46 1.62
C ALA A 69 14.80 0.00 0.86
N GLU A 70 14.83 0.12 -0.48
CA GLU A 70 16.04 -0.15 -1.28
C GLU A 70 17.15 0.86 -0.96
N GLU A 71 16.86 2.16 -0.86
CA GLU A 71 17.84 3.18 -0.47
C GLU A 71 18.43 2.93 0.92
N LEU A 72 17.61 2.44 1.84
CA LEU A 72 18.03 2.07 3.20
C LEU A 72 18.77 0.73 3.28
N GLY A 73 18.90 -0.02 2.17
CA GLY A 73 19.55 -1.33 2.15
C GLY A 73 18.75 -2.44 2.85
N CYS A 74 17.44 -2.23 3.08
CA CYS A 74 16.53 -3.20 3.67
C CYS A 74 15.35 -3.57 2.74
N GLY A 75 15.49 -3.28 1.45
CA GLY A 75 14.49 -3.59 0.44
C GLY A 75 14.55 -5.03 -0.06
N LEU A 76 13.89 -5.27 -1.19
CA LEU A 76 13.77 -6.58 -1.81
C LEU A 76 15.14 -7.19 -2.14
N ASN A 77 16.04 -6.37 -2.69
CA ASN A 77 17.39 -6.82 -3.08
C ASN A 77 18.23 -7.32 -1.91
N ALA A 78 18.01 -6.79 -0.72
CA ALA A 78 18.70 -7.22 0.49
C ALA A 78 18.04 -8.44 1.15
N LEU A 79 16.71 -8.52 1.12
CA LEU A 79 15.95 -9.54 1.87
C LEU A 79 15.72 -10.82 1.07
N MET A 80 15.47 -10.75 -0.24
CA MET A 80 15.23 -11.93 -1.08
C MET A 80 16.34 -12.97 -1.03
N PRO A 81 17.63 -12.62 -1.09
CA PRO A 81 18.70 -13.61 -0.96
C PRO A 81 18.69 -14.36 0.37
N GLN A 82 18.07 -13.78 1.42
CA GLN A 82 17.87 -14.38 2.72
C GLN A 82 16.57 -15.20 2.83
N GLY A 83 15.79 -15.29 1.74
CA GLY A 83 14.47 -15.91 1.74
C GLY A 83 13.43 -15.13 2.52
N LYS A 84 13.61 -13.82 2.67
CA LYS A 84 12.73 -12.92 3.43
C LYS A 84 12.12 -11.87 2.52
N PHE A 85 10.94 -11.38 2.88
CA PHE A 85 10.33 -10.23 2.23
C PHE A 85 9.36 -9.48 3.15
N TRP A 86 9.05 -8.25 2.76
CA TRP A 86 8.10 -7.40 3.44
C TRP A 86 6.67 -7.87 3.22
N LEU A 87 5.92 -7.98 4.31
CA LEU A 87 4.50 -8.27 4.33
C LEU A 87 3.72 -7.05 4.81
N THR A 88 2.81 -6.54 4.00
CA THR A 88 1.86 -5.52 4.42
C THR A 88 0.77 -6.15 5.29
N VAL A 89 0.59 -5.61 6.49
CA VAL A 89 -0.41 -6.12 7.46
C VAL A 89 -1.66 -5.23 7.46
N LYS A 90 -1.46 -3.92 7.52
CA LYS A 90 -2.53 -2.92 7.55
C LYS A 90 -2.10 -1.67 6.80
N THR A 91 -3.03 -1.01 6.16
CA THR A 91 -2.82 0.32 5.58
C THR A 91 -3.99 1.23 5.93
N LYS A 92 -3.70 2.46 6.31
CA LYS A 92 -4.68 3.51 6.53
C LYS A 92 -4.28 4.73 5.72
N LEU A 93 -5.22 5.24 4.93
CA LEU A 93 -5.07 6.50 4.22
C LEU A 93 -6.20 7.45 4.62
N ARG A 94 -5.85 8.72 4.77
CA ARG A 94 -6.77 9.85 4.95
C ARG A 94 -6.61 10.81 3.79
N PHE A 95 -7.74 11.14 3.16
CA PHE A 95 -7.84 12.10 2.08
C PHE A 95 -8.45 13.40 2.62
N PHE A 96 -7.65 14.45 2.71
CA PHE A 96 -8.13 15.80 2.96
C PHE A 96 -8.67 16.41 1.66
N ARG A 97 -7.92 16.16 0.58
CA ARG A 97 -8.29 16.42 -0.80
C ARG A 97 -7.52 15.46 -1.71
N ARG A 98 -8.17 14.89 -2.70
CA ARG A 98 -7.45 14.10 -3.72
C ARG A 98 -6.79 15.02 -4.74
N PRO A 99 -5.47 14.90 -5.00
CA PRO A 99 -4.77 15.67 -6.01
C PRO A 99 -5.46 15.57 -7.37
N ARG A 100 -5.39 16.65 -8.16
CA ARG A 100 -5.97 16.69 -9.50
C ARG A 100 -4.98 16.15 -10.53
N MET A 101 -5.51 15.68 -11.65
CA MET A 101 -4.69 15.36 -12.83
C MET A 101 -3.81 16.55 -13.21
N THR A 102 -2.55 16.27 -13.54
CA THR A 102 -1.48 17.24 -13.85
C THR A 102 -1.00 18.10 -12.67
N GLU A 103 -1.56 17.94 -11.47
CA GLU A 103 -1.05 18.58 -10.27
C GLU A 103 0.30 17.94 -9.88
N THR A 104 1.31 18.77 -9.62
CA THR A 104 2.59 18.30 -9.07
C THR A 104 2.51 18.37 -7.55
N VAL A 105 2.80 17.25 -6.91
CA VAL A 105 2.76 17.08 -5.46
C VAL A 105 4.13 16.65 -4.93
N THR A 106 4.40 16.95 -3.67
CA THR A 106 5.52 16.36 -2.94
C THR A 106 5.00 15.15 -2.18
N ALA A 107 5.47 13.96 -2.54
CA ALA A 107 5.18 12.73 -1.83
C ALA A 107 6.38 12.35 -0.95
N SER A 108 6.12 11.98 0.31
CA SER A 108 7.17 11.62 1.27
C SER A 108 6.78 10.38 2.07
N THR A 109 7.81 9.63 2.51
CA THR A 109 7.65 8.45 3.37
C THR A 109 8.84 8.32 4.32
N TRP A 110 8.57 7.79 5.51
CA TRP A 110 9.58 7.47 6.51
C TRP A 110 9.12 6.31 7.41
N PRO A 111 10.03 5.48 7.90
CA PRO A 111 9.72 4.47 8.88
C PRO A 111 9.67 5.06 10.29
N GLU A 112 8.75 4.58 11.13
CA GLU A 112 8.79 4.77 12.57
C GLU A 112 9.81 3.78 13.21
N LYS A 113 10.12 3.98 14.49
CA LYS A 113 10.91 3.02 15.26
C LYS A 113 10.23 1.64 15.27
N PRO A 114 10.91 0.58 14.82
CA PRO A 114 10.31 -0.74 14.77
C PRO A 114 10.06 -1.31 16.18
N GLY A 115 8.98 -2.06 16.32
CA GLY A 115 8.77 -2.99 17.41
C GLY A 115 9.47 -4.32 17.11
N ALA A 116 9.33 -5.32 17.99
CA ALA A 116 10.00 -6.61 17.86
C ALA A 116 9.69 -7.36 16.55
N MET A 117 8.44 -7.33 16.09
CA MET A 117 7.95 -8.14 14.94
C MET A 117 7.27 -7.29 13.85
N ARG A 118 7.15 -6.00 14.03
CA ARG A 118 6.42 -5.10 13.13
C ARG A 118 6.96 -3.70 13.20
N CYS A 119 6.85 -2.97 12.08
CA CYS A 119 7.09 -1.54 12.04
C CYS A 119 5.93 -0.82 11.36
N VAL A 120 5.86 0.49 11.58
CA VAL A 120 4.94 1.39 10.87
C VAL A 120 5.78 2.27 9.95
N ARG A 121 5.22 2.61 8.82
CA ARG A 121 5.78 3.56 7.87
C ARG A 121 4.70 4.59 7.53
N ASP A 122 5.08 5.84 7.58
CA ASP A 122 4.22 6.98 7.32
C ASP A 122 4.36 7.52 5.91
N TYR A 123 3.32 8.22 5.44
CA TYR A 123 3.25 8.82 4.12
C TYR A 123 2.55 10.17 4.18
N LEU A 124 3.08 11.14 3.44
CA LEU A 124 2.42 12.42 3.17
C LEU A 124 2.46 12.74 1.68
N VAL A 125 1.36 13.25 1.17
CA VAL A 125 1.27 13.86 -0.17
C VAL A 125 0.81 15.29 0.02
N CYS A 126 1.62 16.26 -0.38
CA CYS A 126 1.40 17.67 -0.15
C CYS A 126 1.45 18.47 -1.46
N SER A 127 0.72 19.61 -1.52
CA SER A 127 0.87 20.64 -2.54
C SER A 127 1.29 21.92 -1.84
N GLY A 128 2.58 22.28 -1.95
CA GLY A 128 3.16 23.29 -1.07
C GLY A 128 3.03 22.85 0.39
N ASP A 129 2.42 23.70 1.22
CA ASP A 129 2.18 23.43 2.65
C ASP A 129 0.85 22.71 2.92
N GLU A 130 0.01 22.53 1.90
CA GLU A 130 -1.28 21.82 2.03
C GLU A 130 -1.08 20.31 2.05
N ILE A 131 -1.49 19.64 3.14
CA ILE A 131 -1.53 18.19 3.20
C ILE A 131 -2.78 17.71 2.43
N LEU A 132 -2.57 16.90 1.41
CA LEU A 132 -3.61 16.35 0.55
C LEU A 132 -4.01 14.94 0.96
N VAL A 133 -2.99 14.09 1.21
CA VAL A 133 -3.18 12.71 1.68
C VAL A 133 -2.17 12.45 2.79
N ALA A 134 -2.64 11.88 3.88
CA ALA A 134 -1.79 11.32 4.93
C ALA A 134 -2.06 9.82 5.06
N GLY A 135 -1.04 9.05 5.39
CA GLY A 135 -1.22 7.61 5.50
C GLY A 135 -0.18 6.94 6.36
N LYS A 136 -0.49 5.70 6.72
CA LYS A 136 0.48 4.81 7.35
C LYS A 136 0.20 3.35 7.02
N THR A 137 1.27 2.57 6.98
CA THR A 137 1.20 1.13 6.74
C THR A 137 1.98 0.38 7.82
N GLN A 138 1.38 -0.67 8.36
CA GLN A 138 2.05 -1.60 9.25
C GLN A 138 2.65 -2.75 8.43
N TRP A 139 3.93 -2.99 8.64
CA TRP A 139 4.72 -4.00 7.96
C TRP A 139 5.23 -5.06 8.92
N ALA A 140 5.49 -6.24 8.40
CA ALA A 140 6.23 -7.31 9.04
C ALA A 140 7.20 -7.93 8.02
N ILE A 141 8.16 -8.70 8.49
CA ILE A 141 9.00 -9.54 7.63
C ILE A 141 8.53 -10.98 7.76
N ILE A 142 8.40 -11.65 6.64
CA ILE A 142 8.06 -13.06 6.58
C ILE A 142 9.20 -13.84 5.92
N ASN A 143 9.49 -15.02 6.46
CA ASN A 143 10.39 -15.97 5.85
C ASN A 143 9.61 -16.82 4.86
N ASN A 144 10.01 -16.81 3.59
CA ASN A 144 9.30 -17.48 2.50
C ASN A 144 9.28 -19.01 2.65
N GLY A 145 10.36 -19.59 3.17
CA GLY A 145 10.47 -21.05 3.32
C GLY A 145 9.62 -21.59 4.47
N SER A 146 9.53 -20.86 5.59
CA SER A 146 8.81 -21.31 6.78
C SER A 146 7.41 -20.71 6.93
N GLY A 147 7.10 -19.62 6.21
CA GLY A 147 5.88 -18.83 6.37
C GLY A 147 5.76 -18.11 7.72
N ARG A 148 6.85 -18.01 8.48
CA ARG A 148 6.87 -17.39 9.83
C ARG A 148 7.33 -15.96 9.77
N LEU A 149 6.83 -15.15 10.71
CA LEU A 149 7.33 -13.80 10.91
C LEU A 149 8.75 -13.83 11.48
N GLU A 150 9.57 -12.89 11.00
CA GLU A 150 10.94 -12.66 11.46
C GLU A 150 11.02 -11.44 12.39
N SER A 151 12.08 -11.39 13.21
CA SER A 151 12.37 -10.22 14.03
C SER A 151 12.66 -8.99 13.16
N MET A 152 12.30 -7.83 13.68
CA MET A 152 12.67 -6.53 13.09
C MET A 152 14.02 -6.01 13.58
N ASP A 153 14.72 -6.76 14.45
CA ASP A 153 16.01 -6.35 15.00
C ASP A 153 17.04 -6.21 13.87
N GLY A 154 17.71 -5.07 13.81
CA GLY A 154 18.74 -4.78 12.81
C GLY A 154 18.20 -4.62 11.38
N ILE A 155 16.87 -4.45 11.18
CA ILE A 155 16.30 -4.29 9.84
C ILE A 155 16.71 -2.97 9.20
N TYR A 156 16.80 -1.91 9.96
CA TYR A 156 17.30 -0.63 9.48
C TYR A 156 18.80 -0.50 9.75
N PRO A 157 19.52 0.24 8.90
CA PRO A 157 20.95 0.45 9.06
C PRO A 157 21.27 1.10 10.41
N GLU A 158 22.43 0.73 10.97
CA GLU A 158 22.95 1.33 12.18
C GLU A 158 23.20 2.84 11.95
N GLY A 159 22.82 3.66 12.92
CA GLY A 159 22.99 5.11 12.85
C GLY A 159 21.88 5.85 12.07
N LEU A 160 20.88 5.15 11.54
CA LEU A 160 19.71 5.82 10.94
C LEU A 160 18.90 6.53 12.02
N GLU A 161 18.85 7.86 11.96
CA GLU A 161 17.99 8.67 12.82
C GLU A 161 16.54 8.59 12.35
N LEU A 162 15.73 7.76 13.01
CA LEU A 162 14.31 7.60 12.69
C LEU A 162 13.50 8.82 13.14
N SER A 163 12.58 9.27 12.30
CA SER A 163 11.64 10.33 12.67
C SER A 163 10.69 9.87 13.78
N THR A 164 10.37 10.79 14.68
CA THR A 164 9.30 10.60 15.69
C THR A 164 7.96 11.14 15.23
N ASP A 165 7.92 11.82 14.06
CA ASP A 165 6.70 12.39 13.50
C ASP A 165 5.79 11.29 12.97
N GLN A 166 4.50 11.45 13.17
CA GLN A 166 3.46 10.56 12.66
C GLN A 166 2.55 11.32 11.70
N ALA A 167 2.40 10.81 10.48
CA ALA A 167 1.47 11.40 9.51
C ALA A 167 0.00 11.27 9.98
N LEU A 168 -0.32 10.16 10.64
CA LEU A 168 -1.63 9.89 11.22
C LEU A 168 -1.46 9.27 12.62
N PRO A 169 -1.62 10.07 13.70
CA PRO A 169 -1.47 9.56 15.08
C PRO A 169 -2.60 8.60 15.48
N GLU A 170 -3.78 8.70 14.86
CA GLU A 170 -4.91 7.85 15.20
C GLU A 170 -4.64 6.39 14.87
N PRO A 171 -5.09 5.44 15.70
CA PRO A 171 -4.84 4.01 15.45
C PRO A 171 -5.50 3.53 14.16
N PHE A 172 -5.04 2.38 13.64
CA PHE A 172 -5.74 1.65 12.60
C PHE A 172 -7.13 1.27 13.10
N ALA A 173 -8.12 1.39 12.21
CA ALA A 173 -9.50 1.03 12.56
C ALA A 173 -9.62 -0.47 12.90
N ARG A 174 -10.57 -0.77 13.77
CA ARG A 174 -11.08 -2.12 13.98
C ARG A 174 -12.39 -2.25 13.22
N VAL A 175 -12.54 -3.34 12.50
CA VAL A 175 -13.80 -3.70 11.85
C VAL A 175 -14.47 -4.72 12.76
N ASP A 176 -15.39 -4.25 13.57
CA ASP A 176 -16.14 -5.07 14.53
C ASP A 176 -17.64 -4.95 14.20
N VAL A 177 -18.02 -5.60 13.11
CA VAL A 177 -19.41 -5.62 12.62
C VAL A 177 -19.75 -7.04 12.14
N SER A 178 -21.03 -7.39 12.23
CA SER A 178 -21.55 -8.62 11.64
C SER A 178 -21.85 -8.36 10.17
N PHE A 179 -21.36 -9.25 9.31
CA PHE A 179 -21.63 -9.20 7.87
C PHE A 179 -22.82 -10.09 7.51
N PRO A 180 -23.58 -9.78 6.45
CA PRO A 180 -24.59 -10.68 5.88
C PRO A 180 -24.00 -12.03 5.52
N GLN A 181 -24.83 -13.07 5.46
CA GLN A 181 -24.40 -14.41 5.04
C GLN A 181 -24.10 -14.47 3.54
N GLU A 182 -24.90 -13.77 2.73
CA GLU A 182 -24.76 -13.76 1.29
C GLU A 182 -23.79 -12.67 0.84
N PRO A 183 -22.86 -12.99 -0.07
CA PRO A 183 -21.98 -12.00 -0.67
C PRO A 183 -22.78 -11.07 -1.60
N PHE A 184 -22.43 -9.78 -1.62
CA PHE A 184 -23.05 -8.85 -2.55
C PHE A 184 -22.38 -8.83 -3.93
N ALA A 185 -21.14 -9.34 -4.02
CA ALA A 185 -20.36 -9.41 -5.24
C ALA A 185 -19.27 -10.47 -5.15
N SER A 186 -18.69 -10.82 -6.29
CA SER A 186 -17.52 -11.69 -6.39
C SER A 186 -16.49 -11.12 -7.35
N TYR A 187 -15.23 -11.52 -7.20
CA TYR A 187 -14.13 -11.13 -8.05
C TYR A 187 -13.21 -12.33 -8.31
N ALA A 188 -12.93 -12.63 -9.57
CA ALA A 188 -11.94 -13.64 -9.94
C ALA A 188 -10.55 -12.99 -10.01
N VAL A 189 -9.61 -13.47 -9.22
CA VAL A 189 -8.22 -13.01 -9.20
C VAL A 189 -7.56 -13.38 -10.52
N ARG A 190 -6.99 -12.38 -11.20
CA ARG A 190 -6.42 -12.49 -12.55
C ARG A 190 -4.90 -12.43 -12.50
N SER A 191 -4.25 -12.83 -13.58
CA SER A 191 -2.78 -12.73 -13.73
C SER A 191 -2.25 -11.32 -13.53
N THR A 192 -3.02 -10.29 -13.92
CA THR A 192 -2.67 -8.87 -13.75
C THR A 192 -2.72 -8.38 -12.30
N ASP A 193 -3.30 -9.16 -11.40
CA ASP A 193 -3.39 -8.84 -9.98
C ASP A 193 -2.21 -9.40 -9.18
N ILE A 194 -1.43 -10.31 -9.77
CA ILE A 194 -0.38 -11.06 -9.09
C ILE A 194 0.93 -10.28 -9.10
N ASP A 195 1.58 -10.22 -7.95
CA ASP A 195 2.91 -9.61 -7.79
C ASP A 195 4.05 -10.63 -7.86
N LEU A 196 5.26 -10.16 -7.63
CA LEU A 196 6.48 -10.97 -7.64
C LEU A 196 6.46 -12.13 -6.62
N GLY A 197 5.70 -11.97 -5.53
CA GLY A 197 5.52 -13.01 -4.50
C GLY A 197 4.56 -14.12 -4.93
N GLY A 198 3.97 -14.03 -6.12
CA GLY A 198 2.97 -15.00 -6.61
C GLY A 198 1.60 -14.87 -5.96
N HIS A 199 1.34 -13.79 -5.25
CA HIS A 199 0.07 -13.50 -4.57
C HIS A 199 -0.57 -12.25 -5.15
N MET A 200 -1.86 -12.07 -4.88
CA MET A 200 -2.56 -10.84 -5.24
C MET A 200 -1.92 -9.65 -4.53
N ASN A 201 -1.51 -8.65 -5.32
CA ASN A 201 -0.89 -7.42 -4.85
C ASN A 201 -1.82 -6.61 -3.96
N ASN A 202 -1.29 -5.94 -2.93
CA ASN A 202 -2.10 -5.18 -1.97
C ASN A 202 -2.92 -4.06 -2.63
N ALA A 203 -2.36 -3.34 -3.62
CA ALA A 203 -3.11 -2.34 -4.37
C ALA A 203 -4.18 -2.97 -5.29
N ALA A 204 -3.96 -4.20 -5.78
CA ALA A 204 -4.94 -4.93 -6.57
C ALA A 204 -6.18 -5.30 -5.74
N TYR A 205 -6.02 -5.66 -4.46
CA TYR A 205 -7.19 -5.84 -3.56
C TYR A 205 -8.03 -4.58 -3.45
N VAL A 206 -7.39 -3.42 -3.26
CA VAL A 206 -8.11 -2.13 -3.15
C VAL A 206 -8.75 -1.76 -4.48
N ARG A 207 -8.09 -2.06 -5.60
CA ARG A 207 -8.66 -1.85 -6.95
C ARG A 207 -9.86 -2.77 -7.20
N ALA A 208 -9.76 -4.05 -6.86
CA ALA A 208 -10.88 -4.99 -6.94
C ALA A 208 -12.07 -4.50 -6.12
N LEU A 209 -11.81 -4.08 -4.85
CA LEU A 209 -12.83 -3.55 -3.95
C LEU A 209 -13.51 -2.30 -4.53
N ALA A 210 -12.75 -1.33 -5.04
CA ALA A 210 -13.30 -0.14 -5.67
C ALA A 210 -14.13 -0.48 -6.93
N GLY A 211 -13.68 -1.48 -7.70
CA GLY A 211 -14.35 -1.96 -8.92
C GLY A 211 -15.68 -2.68 -8.69
N LEU A 212 -16.05 -3.00 -7.45
CA LEU A 212 -17.36 -3.59 -7.12
C LEU A 212 -18.50 -2.57 -7.18
N PHE A 213 -18.17 -1.29 -7.20
CA PHE A 213 -19.15 -0.20 -7.20
C PHE A 213 -19.17 0.48 -8.56
N PRO A 214 -20.36 0.87 -9.06
CA PRO A 214 -20.45 1.78 -10.18
C PRO A 214 -19.66 3.07 -9.89
N SER A 215 -18.98 3.62 -10.89
CA SER A 215 -18.12 4.81 -10.70
C SER A 215 -18.85 5.99 -10.06
N ARG A 216 -20.14 6.17 -10.38
CA ARG A 216 -20.98 7.21 -9.78
C ARG A 216 -21.19 6.99 -8.27
N GLU A 217 -21.39 5.73 -7.86
CA GLU A 217 -21.58 5.37 -6.45
C GLU A 217 -20.26 5.56 -5.70
N TRP A 218 -19.16 4.98 -6.21
CA TRP A 218 -17.83 5.09 -5.62
C TRP A 218 -17.39 6.55 -5.41
N ASN A 219 -17.52 7.37 -6.46
CA ASN A 219 -17.15 8.78 -6.39
C ASN A 219 -18.08 9.60 -5.49
N GLY A 220 -19.33 9.17 -5.34
CA GLY A 220 -20.34 9.80 -4.46
C GLY A 220 -20.10 9.52 -2.96
N MET A 221 -19.26 8.53 -2.61
CA MET A 221 -18.99 8.18 -1.20
C MET A 221 -18.20 9.25 -0.45
N ARG A 222 -17.58 10.23 -1.13
CA ARG A 222 -16.75 11.28 -0.50
C ARG A 222 -15.76 10.72 0.51
N ILE A 223 -15.01 9.74 0.05
CA ILE A 223 -14.10 8.95 0.89
C ILE A 223 -13.10 9.86 1.58
N ARG A 224 -13.13 9.86 2.93
CA ARG A 224 -12.17 10.56 3.80
C ARG A 224 -11.09 9.62 4.31
N ASP A 225 -11.47 8.51 4.92
CA ASP A 225 -10.53 7.53 5.45
C ASP A 225 -10.78 6.16 4.82
N VAL A 226 -9.71 5.44 4.55
CA VAL A 226 -9.74 4.03 4.15
C VAL A 226 -8.74 3.28 5.02
N ASP A 227 -9.23 2.35 5.81
CA ASP A 227 -8.44 1.39 6.58
C ASP A 227 -8.58 0.02 5.91
N VAL A 228 -7.47 -0.66 5.64
CA VAL A 228 -7.45 -2.02 5.09
C VAL A 228 -6.59 -2.92 5.97
N LEU A 229 -7.11 -4.09 6.31
CA LEU A 229 -6.42 -5.14 7.03
C LEU A 229 -6.32 -6.36 6.12
N PHE A 230 -5.10 -6.77 5.77
CA PHE A 230 -4.81 -7.96 5.00
C PHE A 230 -4.66 -9.17 5.93
N ARG A 231 -5.32 -10.30 5.61
CA ARG A 231 -5.40 -11.49 6.46
C ARG A 231 -4.74 -12.71 5.84
N SER A 232 -5.13 -13.05 4.63
CA SER A 232 -4.66 -14.25 3.93
C SER A 232 -4.33 -13.92 2.48
N PRO A 233 -3.29 -14.53 1.91
CA PRO A 233 -2.96 -14.35 0.50
C PRO A 233 -4.02 -15.00 -0.40
N CYS A 234 -4.17 -14.43 -1.60
CA CYS A 234 -4.91 -15.01 -2.71
C CYS A 234 -3.99 -15.24 -3.90
N TYR A 235 -4.36 -16.21 -4.72
CA TYR A 235 -3.61 -16.65 -5.88
C TYR A 235 -4.44 -16.46 -7.14
N GLU A 236 -3.80 -16.46 -8.30
CA GLU A 236 -4.48 -16.48 -9.58
C GLU A 236 -5.52 -17.59 -9.64
N GLY A 237 -6.71 -17.28 -10.18
CA GLY A 237 -7.84 -18.20 -10.28
C GLY A 237 -8.68 -18.34 -9.00
N ASN A 238 -8.25 -17.79 -7.86
CA ASN A 238 -9.12 -17.74 -6.69
C ASN A 238 -10.32 -16.83 -6.96
N THR A 239 -11.46 -17.14 -6.36
CA THR A 239 -12.64 -16.29 -6.34
C THR A 239 -12.78 -15.65 -4.98
N LEU A 240 -12.79 -14.33 -4.92
CA LEU A 240 -13.10 -13.55 -3.73
C LEU A 240 -14.60 -13.31 -3.66
N LEU A 241 -15.20 -13.60 -2.52
CA LEU A 241 -16.58 -13.26 -2.18
C LEU A 241 -16.57 -12.01 -1.30
N PHE A 242 -17.29 -10.98 -1.72
CA PHE A 242 -17.33 -9.69 -1.03
C PHE A 242 -18.64 -9.51 -0.27
N TYR A 243 -18.50 -9.04 0.96
CA TYR A 243 -19.60 -8.73 1.87
C TYR A 243 -19.49 -7.27 2.28
N ARG A 244 -20.63 -6.61 2.44
CA ARG A 244 -20.69 -5.22 2.87
C ARG A 244 -21.66 -5.03 4.03
N GLN A 245 -21.31 -4.13 4.94
CA GLN A 245 -22.15 -3.71 6.04
C GLN A 245 -22.05 -2.19 6.18
N GLN A 246 -23.18 -1.51 6.03
CA GLN A 246 -23.28 -0.06 6.27
C GLN A 246 -23.56 0.18 7.74
N THR A 247 -22.80 1.11 8.37
CA THR A 247 -23.02 1.53 9.76
C THR A 247 -22.96 3.06 9.79
N GLY A 248 -24.12 3.69 9.76
CA GLY A 248 -24.21 5.14 9.55
C GLY A 248 -23.60 5.56 8.21
N GLU A 249 -22.63 6.47 8.25
CA GLU A 249 -21.89 6.91 7.06
C GLU A 249 -20.68 6.00 6.72
N ASP A 250 -20.32 5.07 7.61
CA ASP A 250 -19.17 4.17 7.45
C ASP A 250 -19.59 2.91 6.72
N LEU A 251 -18.76 2.46 5.77
CA LEU A 251 -18.94 1.23 5.01
C LEU A 251 -17.85 0.23 5.39
N ALA A 252 -18.23 -0.85 6.06
CA ALA A 252 -17.36 -2.00 6.31
C ALA A 252 -17.46 -3.00 5.15
N LEU A 253 -16.31 -3.54 4.74
CA LEU A 253 -16.20 -4.52 3.67
C LEU A 253 -15.35 -5.70 4.15
N ARG A 254 -15.76 -6.90 3.77
CA ARG A 254 -15.02 -8.14 3.99
C ARG A 254 -14.86 -8.85 2.65
N ALA A 255 -13.66 -9.34 2.37
CA ALA A 255 -13.42 -10.31 1.32
C ALA A 255 -13.02 -11.65 1.95
N ALA A 256 -13.61 -12.74 1.46
CA ALA A 256 -13.31 -14.10 1.88
C ALA A 256 -13.24 -15.04 0.67
N LEU A 257 -12.53 -16.15 0.83
CA LEU A 257 -12.57 -17.26 -0.12
C LEU A 257 -13.87 -18.10 0.08
N PRO A 258 -14.25 -18.93 -0.89
CA PRO A 258 -15.44 -19.79 -0.77
C PRO A 258 -15.41 -20.75 0.42
N ASP A 259 -14.22 -21.10 0.93
CA ASP A 259 -14.03 -21.91 2.14
C ASP A 259 -14.28 -21.13 3.45
N GLY A 260 -14.64 -19.85 3.37
CA GLY A 260 -14.88 -18.95 4.50
C GLY A 260 -13.62 -18.27 5.04
N ARG A 261 -12.44 -18.57 4.55
CA ARG A 261 -11.18 -17.96 4.97
C ARG A 261 -11.16 -16.49 4.61
N GLU A 262 -11.05 -15.65 5.65
CA GLU A 262 -11.01 -14.20 5.50
C GLU A 262 -9.69 -13.75 4.86
N VAL A 263 -9.81 -12.93 3.84
CA VAL A 263 -8.69 -12.43 3.05
C VAL A 263 -8.39 -10.97 3.39
N LEU A 264 -9.46 -10.16 3.52
CA LEU A 264 -9.33 -8.73 3.73
C LEU A 264 -10.53 -8.20 4.50
N LEU A 265 -10.26 -7.26 5.40
CA LEU A 265 -11.26 -6.35 5.97
C LEU A 265 -10.92 -4.93 5.59
N ALA A 266 -11.92 -4.14 5.25
CA ALA A 266 -11.75 -2.71 5.00
C ALA A 266 -12.85 -1.91 5.68
N LEU A 267 -12.50 -0.69 6.10
CA LEU A 267 -13.43 0.32 6.60
C LEU A 267 -13.23 1.60 5.81
N ILE A 268 -14.29 2.03 5.15
CA ILE A 268 -14.35 3.29 4.40
C ILE A 268 -15.19 4.26 5.20
N ARG A 269 -14.63 5.43 5.51
CA ARG A 269 -15.33 6.52 6.18
C ARG A 269 -15.54 7.66 5.23
N SER A 270 -16.78 8.12 5.15
CA SER A 270 -17.13 9.31 4.37
C SER A 270 -16.80 10.58 5.16
N GLY A 271 -16.42 11.65 4.45
CA GLY A 271 -16.24 12.97 5.04
C GLY A 271 -17.50 13.82 4.85
N LYS A 272 -17.78 14.69 5.83
CA LYS A 272 -18.68 15.85 5.60
C LYS A 272 -17.90 16.88 4.79
N GLU A 273 -18.58 17.57 3.88
CA GLU A 273 -18.04 18.78 3.28
C GLU A 273 -17.76 19.84 4.30
#